data_2c241a6093451f55eeb2ce02ebdcde31
#
_entry.id   2c241a6093451f55eeb2ce02ebdcde31
#
_cell.length_a   1.000
_cell.length_b   1.000
_cell.length_c   1.000
_cell.angle_alpha   90.00
_cell.angle_beta   90.00
_cell.angle_gamma   90.00
#
_symmetry.space_group_name_H-M   'P 1'
#
loop_
_entity.id
_entity.type
_entity.pdbx_description
1 polymer ?
#
loop_
_entity_poly.entity_id
_entity_poly.type
_entity_poly.pdbx_seq_one_letter_code
_entity_poly.pdbx_strand_id
1 'polypeptide(L)'
;MPGLAIVGAQWGDEGKGKVTDLVAERADVVIRFQGGNNAGHTIVRGSESFKFHLIPSGILYPGKTCAIGNGVVVDPKVITEEIDGLRRRGIDVSGLKISANAHLIMPYHMLLDHAGESKLGKLQIGTTRRGIGPCYADKAARLGIRVQDLLDEKILRQKIYAALEPKRQSLRPFAKDPVLDLHAMTEDYTSLGHRLEPFIADTPRLVWDALDRDRLVIYEGAQGTLLDIDHGTYPFVTSSNPVAGAACVGAGVGPKDIDDVWGVAKAYTTRVGAGPFPTELDDPLGDRLREAGGEFGTTTGRPRRCGWIDLVALRYAARLNGLTGLAITKLDVLTGIDPLQLAVRYHGPEGASFDEFPYHQSIVHKVAADYVELPGWDMDLRGVRQLSDLPSEARDYLSFIEEFVGVPVVLVGVGPGRDEVVWSGAARHLERAAA
;
A
#
# COMPACT_ATOMS: atom_id res chain seq x y z
N MET A 1 2.82 -23.12 -5.15
CA MET A 1 3.04 -21.69 -4.87
C MET A 1 2.38 -21.30 -3.57
N PRO A 2 2.97 -21.56 -2.43
CA PRO A 2 2.32 -21.18 -1.18
C PRO A 2 2.44 -19.70 -0.82
N GLY A 3 3.43 -18.96 -1.33
CA GLY A 3 3.65 -17.56 -0.93
C GLY A 3 3.67 -16.56 -2.08
N LEU A 4 2.71 -15.62 -2.15
CA LEU A 4 2.65 -14.53 -3.10
C LEU A 4 2.66 -13.18 -2.40
N ALA A 5 3.69 -12.35 -2.62
CA ALA A 5 3.70 -10.97 -2.16
C ALA A 5 3.14 -10.03 -3.25
N ILE A 6 2.21 -9.15 -2.86
CA ILE A 6 1.63 -8.13 -3.74
C ILE A 6 2.05 -6.75 -3.21
N VAL A 7 2.90 -6.05 -3.95
CA VAL A 7 3.49 -4.76 -3.55
C VAL A 7 3.21 -3.67 -4.57
N GLY A 8 3.22 -2.40 -4.14
CA GLY A 8 3.16 -1.27 -5.05
C GLY A 8 4.52 -0.99 -5.67
N ALA A 9 4.58 -0.85 -6.98
CA ALA A 9 5.83 -0.62 -7.72
C ALA A 9 6.11 0.86 -8.02
N GLN A 10 5.25 1.77 -7.59
CA GLN A 10 5.36 3.22 -7.79
C GLN A 10 5.29 3.98 -6.45
N TRP A 11 4.61 5.14 -6.40
CA TRP A 11 4.43 5.97 -5.19
C TRP A 11 3.11 5.70 -4.45
N GLY A 12 2.58 4.49 -4.48
CA GLY A 12 1.30 4.15 -3.86
C GLY A 12 0.10 4.42 -4.78
N ASP A 13 -1.09 4.02 -4.32
CA ASP A 13 -2.36 4.19 -5.03
C ASP A 13 -2.43 3.50 -6.41
N GLU A 14 -1.59 2.48 -6.65
CA GLU A 14 -1.52 1.74 -7.92
C GLU A 14 -2.74 0.84 -8.19
N GLY A 15 -3.67 0.71 -7.23
CA GLY A 15 -4.81 -0.19 -7.35
C GLY A 15 -4.55 -1.60 -6.79
N LYS A 16 -3.58 -1.74 -5.88
CA LYS A 16 -3.27 -3.01 -5.20
C LYS A 16 -4.49 -3.70 -4.60
N GLY A 17 -5.42 -2.94 -4.01
CA GLY A 17 -6.64 -3.50 -3.43
C GLY A 17 -7.45 -4.34 -4.42
N LYS A 18 -7.59 -3.90 -5.67
CA LYS A 18 -8.25 -4.66 -6.75
C LYS A 18 -7.48 -5.93 -7.09
N VAL A 19 -6.15 -5.83 -7.27
CA VAL A 19 -5.30 -6.98 -7.61
C VAL A 19 -5.31 -8.00 -6.46
N THR A 20 -5.17 -7.54 -5.22
CA THR A 20 -5.22 -8.41 -4.04
C THR A 20 -6.58 -9.08 -3.91
N ASP A 21 -7.70 -8.35 -4.09
CA ASP A 21 -9.05 -8.91 -4.05
C ASP A 21 -9.25 -10.02 -5.07
N LEU A 22 -8.78 -9.83 -6.30
CA LEU A 22 -8.88 -10.84 -7.36
C LEU A 22 -8.20 -12.15 -6.99
N VAL A 23 -6.99 -12.07 -6.41
CA VAL A 23 -6.22 -13.26 -6.03
C VAL A 23 -6.68 -13.82 -4.69
N ALA A 24 -7.19 -12.97 -3.77
CA ALA A 24 -7.66 -13.36 -2.45
C ALA A 24 -8.81 -14.39 -2.50
N GLU A 25 -9.60 -14.41 -3.56
CA GLU A 25 -10.64 -15.44 -3.78
C GLU A 25 -10.04 -16.86 -3.74
N ARG A 26 -8.80 -17.03 -4.16
CA ARG A 26 -8.08 -18.30 -4.24
C ARG A 26 -7.17 -18.58 -3.05
N ALA A 27 -6.83 -17.54 -2.29
CA ALA A 27 -5.97 -17.67 -1.13
C ALA A 27 -6.70 -18.31 0.05
N ASP A 28 -5.95 -19.00 0.90
CA ASP A 28 -6.42 -19.46 2.21
C ASP A 28 -6.14 -18.42 3.28
N VAL A 29 -5.03 -17.69 3.15
CA VAL A 29 -4.61 -16.63 4.07
C VAL A 29 -4.26 -15.36 3.30
N VAL A 30 -4.74 -14.22 3.76
CA VAL A 30 -4.31 -12.88 3.31
C VAL A 30 -3.78 -12.11 4.50
N ILE A 31 -2.50 -11.76 4.49
CA ILE A 31 -1.85 -11.06 5.60
C ILE A 31 -1.28 -9.71 5.18
N ARG A 32 -1.73 -8.63 5.86
CA ARG A 32 -1.09 -7.31 5.80
C ARG A 32 0.19 -7.34 6.59
N PHE A 33 1.31 -6.98 5.99
CA PHE A 33 2.62 -7.11 6.64
C PHE A 33 3.22 -5.78 7.11
N GLN A 34 2.73 -4.62 6.64
CA GLN A 34 3.28 -3.31 7.01
C GLN A 34 2.25 -2.18 6.83
N GLY A 35 2.65 -0.94 7.21
CA GLY A 35 1.80 0.25 7.15
C GLY A 35 0.85 0.34 8.34
N GLY A 36 -0.26 1.01 8.15
CA GLY A 36 -1.29 1.20 9.17
C GLY A 36 -2.56 1.75 8.53
N ASN A 37 -3.34 2.50 9.29
CA ASN A 37 -4.59 3.10 8.81
C ASN A 37 -4.38 4.30 7.86
N ASN A 38 -3.13 4.60 7.45
CA ASN A 38 -2.82 5.50 6.34
C ASN A 38 -3.02 4.85 4.96
N ALA A 39 -3.18 3.53 4.88
CA ALA A 39 -3.60 2.86 3.66
C ALA A 39 -5.09 3.08 3.39
N GLY A 40 -5.48 3.01 2.12
CA GLY A 40 -6.87 3.08 1.70
C GLY A 40 -7.10 2.16 0.51
N HIS A 41 -7.50 0.92 0.76
CA HIS A 41 -7.86 -0.03 -0.29
C HIS A 41 -9.35 0.09 -0.59
N THR A 42 -9.68 0.40 -1.83
CA THR A 42 -11.08 0.42 -2.28
C THR A 42 -11.32 -0.79 -3.16
N ILE A 43 -12.33 -1.57 -2.83
CA ILE A 43 -12.78 -2.76 -3.57
C ILE A 43 -14.21 -2.51 -4.03
N VAL A 44 -14.46 -2.71 -5.31
CA VAL A 44 -15.80 -2.57 -5.91
C VAL A 44 -16.32 -3.96 -6.27
N ARG A 45 -17.44 -4.38 -5.63
CA ARG A 45 -18.14 -5.64 -5.92
C ARG A 45 -19.57 -5.33 -6.34
N GLY A 46 -19.85 -5.48 -7.64
CA GLY A 46 -21.14 -5.09 -8.21
C GLY A 46 -21.41 -3.59 -7.99
N SER A 47 -22.50 -3.24 -7.33
CA SER A 47 -22.87 -1.86 -6.97
C SER A 47 -22.29 -1.38 -5.63
N GLU A 48 -21.62 -2.27 -4.87
CA GLU A 48 -21.10 -1.93 -3.56
C GLU A 48 -19.61 -1.56 -3.60
N SER A 49 -19.24 -0.58 -2.75
CA SER A 49 -17.85 -0.20 -2.54
C SER A 49 -17.47 -0.42 -1.08
N PHE A 50 -16.32 -1.07 -0.88
CA PHE A 50 -15.71 -1.32 0.42
C PHE A 50 -14.40 -0.54 0.51
N LYS A 51 -14.21 0.17 1.61
CA LYS A 51 -12.98 0.93 1.87
C LYS A 51 -12.31 0.38 3.13
N PHE A 52 -11.11 -0.17 2.99
CA PHE A 52 -10.33 -0.74 4.08
C PHE A 52 -9.09 0.09 4.36
N HIS A 53 -8.82 0.33 5.63
CA HIS A 53 -7.58 0.95 6.10
C HIS A 53 -6.62 -0.07 6.73
N LEU A 54 -7.16 -1.02 7.52
CA LEU A 54 -6.38 -2.03 8.25
C LEU A 54 -6.74 -3.45 7.84
N ILE A 55 -8.02 -3.75 7.62
CA ILE A 55 -8.48 -5.10 7.31
C ILE A 55 -7.98 -5.54 5.93
N PRO A 56 -7.40 -6.75 5.79
CA PRO A 56 -6.98 -7.29 4.50
C PRO A 56 -8.14 -7.45 3.52
N SER A 57 -7.84 -7.29 2.22
CA SER A 57 -8.83 -7.34 1.13
C SER A 57 -9.61 -8.67 1.06
N GLY A 58 -9.00 -9.77 1.50
CA GLY A 58 -9.62 -11.11 1.50
C GLY A 58 -10.82 -11.30 2.41
N ILE A 59 -11.12 -10.37 3.33
CA ILE A 59 -12.22 -10.49 4.31
C ILE A 59 -13.61 -10.60 3.66
N LEU A 60 -13.73 -10.18 2.41
CA LEU A 60 -14.99 -10.28 1.66
C LEU A 60 -15.31 -11.69 1.19
N TYR A 61 -14.40 -12.66 1.37
CA TYR A 61 -14.59 -14.06 0.98
C TYR A 61 -14.79 -14.94 2.20
N PRO A 62 -15.91 -15.70 2.27
CA PRO A 62 -16.18 -16.60 3.38
C PRO A 62 -15.07 -17.66 3.55
N GLY A 63 -14.75 -17.99 4.80
CA GLY A 63 -13.80 -19.04 5.14
C GLY A 63 -12.31 -18.69 4.95
N LYS A 64 -11.97 -17.46 4.54
CA LYS A 64 -10.59 -17.02 4.44
C LYS A 64 -10.04 -16.51 5.78
N THR A 65 -8.79 -16.79 6.06
CA THR A 65 -8.08 -16.16 7.18
C THR A 65 -7.48 -14.83 6.72
N CYS A 66 -7.88 -13.74 7.37
CA CYS A 66 -7.38 -12.39 7.08
C CYS A 66 -6.60 -11.88 8.28
N ALA A 67 -5.27 -11.73 8.13
CA ALA A 67 -4.40 -11.40 9.24
C ALA A 67 -3.80 -9.99 9.13
N ILE A 68 -3.69 -9.31 10.26
CA ILE A 68 -2.90 -8.09 10.44
C ILE A 68 -1.60 -8.51 11.14
N GLY A 69 -0.48 -8.47 10.40
CA GLY A 69 0.81 -8.98 10.86
C GLY A 69 1.55 -8.04 11.81
N ASN A 70 2.68 -8.52 12.31
CA ASN A 70 3.53 -7.84 13.31
C ASN A 70 4.06 -6.48 12.84
N GLY A 71 4.23 -6.31 11.52
CA GLY A 71 4.80 -5.09 10.94
C GLY A 71 3.80 -3.95 10.81
N VAL A 72 2.50 -4.22 10.95
CA VAL A 72 1.45 -3.19 10.89
C VAL A 72 1.38 -2.42 12.20
N VAL A 73 1.14 -1.10 12.11
CA VAL A 73 0.74 -0.29 13.28
C VAL A 73 -0.78 -0.14 13.28
N VAL A 74 -1.41 -0.54 14.37
CA VAL A 74 -2.86 -0.73 14.49
C VAL A 74 -3.47 0.39 15.31
N ASP A 75 -4.43 1.11 14.74
CA ASP A 75 -5.31 2.00 15.50
C ASP A 75 -6.51 1.17 15.99
N PRO A 76 -6.66 0.95 17.33
CA PRO A 76 -7.71 0.09 17.85
C PRO A 76 -9.12 0.66 17.64
N LYS A 77 -9.26 1.98 17.53
CA LYS A 77 -10.54 2.62 17.21
C LYS A 77 -10.94 2.35 15.77
N VAL A 78 -10.02 2.59 14.84
CA VAL A 78 -10.25 2.40 13.42
C VAL A 78 -10.57 0.93 13.09
N ILE A 79 -9.78 -0.02 13.62
CA ILE A 79 -10.05 -1.45 13.35
C ILE A 79 -11.40 -1.90 13.90
N THR A 80 -11.79 -1.39 15.06
CA THR A 80 -13.08 -1.69 15.67
C THR A 80 -14.23 -1.13 14.81
N GLU A 81 -14.08 0.10 14.30
CA GLU A 81 -15.06 0.72 13.40
C GLU A 81 -15.20 -0.05 12.08
N GLU A 82 -14.08 -0.52 11.51
CA GLU A 82 -14.10 -1.34 10.31
C GLU A 82 -14.81 -2.69 10.55
N ILE A 83 -14.53 -3.38 11.67
CA ILE A 83 -15.22 -4.62 12.07
C ILE A 83 -16.73 -4.38 12.18
N ASP A 84 -17.13 -3.34 12.90
CA ASP A 84 -18.57 -3.02 13.07
C ASP A 84 -19.22 -2.64 11.74
N GLY A 85 -18.50 -1.92 10.89
CA GLY A 85 -18.96 -1.56 9.55
C GLY A 85 -19.25 -2.78 8.68
N LEU A 86 -18.35 -3.78 8.70
CA LEU A 86 -18.52 -5.03 7.97
C LEU A 86 -19.67 -5.86 8.51
N ARG A 87 -19.77 -6.01 9.85
CA ARG A 87 -20.87 -6.75 10.50
C ARG A 87 -22.25 -6.15 10.16
N ARG A 88 -22.38 -4.82 10.16
CA ARG A 88 -23.62 -4.14 9.74
C ARG A 88 -24.02 -4.42 8.31
N ARG A 89 -23.05 -4.74 7.44
CA ARG A 89 -23.27 -5.13 6.03
C ARG A 89 -23.40 -6.64 5.85
N GLY A 90 -23.50 -7.42 6.93
CA GLY A 90 -23.65 -8.87 6.90
C GLY A 90 -22.39 -9.64 6.51
N ILE A 91 -21.22 -9.02 6.53
CA ILE A 91 -19.95 -9.68 6.23
C ILE A 91 -19.44 -10.40 7.49
N ASP A 92 -19.12 -11.68 7.33
CA ASP A 92 -18.48 -12.47 8.39
C ASP A 92 -17.03 -12.02 8.61
N VAL A 93 -16.72 -11.66 9.84
CA VAL A 93 -15.38 -11.24 10.26
C VAL A 93 -14.69 -12.27 11.17
N SER A 94 -15.22 -13.47 11.29
CA SER A 94 -14.66 -14.55 12.16
C SER A 94 -13.25 -14.96 11.76
N GLY A 95 -12.95 -14.88 10.45
CA GLY A 95 -11.63 -15.14 9.88
C GLY A 95 -10.60 -14.03 10.12
N LEU A 96 -10.98 -12.87 10.68
CA LEU A 96 -10.03 -11.80 10.98
C LEU A 96 -9.15 -12.19 12.17
N LYS A 97 -7.83 -11.95 12.04
CA LYS A 97 -6.82 -12.13 13.09
C LYS A 97 -5.89 -10.94 13.16
N ILE A 98 -5.57 -10.51 14.37
CA ILE A 98 -4.69 -9.37 14.63
C ILE A 98 -3.50 -9.89 15.45
N SER A 99 -2.29 -9.63 14.96
CA SER A 99 -1.08 -10.05 15.68
C SER A 99 -1.04 -9.47 17.09
N ALA A 100 -0.87 -10.33 18.08
CA ALA A 100 -0.60 -9.93 19.46
C ALA A 100 0.64 -9.01 19.57
N ASN A 101 1.58 -9.13 18.63
CA ASN A 101 2.85 -8.39 18.59
C ASN A 101 2.82 -7.12 17.73
N ALA A 102 1.72 -6.81 17.02
CA ALA A 102 1.56 -5.55 16.30
C ALA A 102 1.55 -4.36 17.28
N HIS A 103 2.07 -3.20 16.84
CA HIS A 103 2.12 -2.02 17.70
C HIS A 103 0.86 -1.17 17.57
N LEU A 104 0.48 -0.52 18.68
CA LEU A 104 -0.70 0.33 18.75
C LEU A 104 -0.40 1.78 18.43
N ILE A 105 -1.22 2.37 17.61
CA ILE A 105 -1.29 3.83 17.46
C ILE A 105 -2.05 4.36 18.67
N MET A 106 -1.37 5.17 19.47
CA MET A 106 -1.92 5.82 20.64
C MET A 106 -2.33 7.26 20.32
N PRO A 107 -3.25 7.89 21.07
CA PRO A 107 -3.70 9.25 20.81
C PRO A 107 -2.58 10.28 20.73
N TYR A 108 -1.55 10.14 21.57
CA TYR A 108 -0.40 11.02 21.55
C TYR A 108 0.43 10.92 20.27
N HIS A 109 0.38 9.81 19.55
CA HIS A 109 1.05 9.69 18.24
C HIS A 109 0.42 10.62 17.21
N MET A 110 -0.93 10.77 17.21
CA MET A 110 -1.61 11.68 16.30
C MET A 110 -1.26 13.14 16.59
N LEU A 111 -1.18 13.51 17.88
CA LEU A 111 -0.76 14.85 18.30
C LEU A 111 0.68 15.15 17.90
N LEU A 112 1.58 14.18 18.06
CA LEU A 112 2.99 14.32 17.66
C LEU A 112 3.14 14.44 16.15
N ASP A 113 2.38 13.68 15.36
CA ASP A 113 2.36 13.75 13.89
C ASP A 113 1.90 15.14 13.43
N HIS A 114 0.80 15.64 14.02
CA HIS A 114 0.29 16.99 13.76
C HIS A 114 1.33 18.07 14.12
N ALA A 115 1.94 17.97 15.30
CA ALA A 115 2.96 18.93 15.75
C ALA A 115 4.21 18.90 14.90
N GLY A 116 4.65 17.71 14.46
CA GLY A 116 5.80 17.48 13.58
C GLY A 116 5.60 18.16 12.24
N GLU A 117 4.50 17.86 11.55
CA GLU A 117 4.17 18.50 10.27
C GLU A 117 4.08 20.02 10.38
N SER A 118 3.46 20.55 11.43
CA SER A 118 3.33 22.00 11.63
C SER A 118 4.68 22.70 11.80
N LYS A 119 5.66 22.02 12.41
CA LYS A 119 7.04 22.59 12.62
C LYS A 119 7.88 22.60 11.36
N LEU A 120 7.63 21.70 10.40
CA LEU A 120 8.43 21.57 9.18
C LEU A 120 8.17 22.72 8.18
N GLY A 121 7.10 23.50 8.31
CA GLY A 121 6.79 24.62 7.44
C GLY A 121 6.81 24.24 5.96
N LYS A 122 7.77 24.79 5.18
CA LYS A 122 7.92 24.47 3.74
C LYS A 122 8.47 23.05 3.47
N LEU A 123 9.00 22.39 4.47
CA LEU A 123 9.52 21.02 4.37
C LEU A 123 8.49 19.97 4.80
N GLN A 124 7.21 20.34 4.88
CA GLN A 124 6.14 19.40 5.18
C GLN A 124 6.16 18.21 4.23
N ILE A 125 6.07 17.02 4.80
CA ILE A 125 6.01 15.75 4.06
C ILE A 125 4.62 15.58 3.43
N GLY A 126 3.59 16.13 4.08
CA GLY A 126 2.19 15.95 3.71
C GLY A 126 1.61 14.66 4.30
N THR A 127 1.96 14.33 5.57
CA THR A 127 1.49 13.14 6.25
C THR A 127 -0.04 13.09 6.35
N THR A 128 -0.57 11.90 6.59
CA THR A 128 -2.01 11.70 6.84
C THR A 128 -2.46 12.15 8.22
N ARG A 129 -1.52 12.56 9.08
CA ARG A 129 -1.72 12.96 10.50
C ARG A 129 -2.40 11.87 11.34
N ARG A 130 -2.17 10.62 11.00
CA ARG A 130 -2.74 9.44 11.69
C ARG A 130 -1.78 8.80 12.70
N GLY A 131 -0.67 9.46 13.01
CA GLY A 131 0.29 9.00 14.02
C GLY A 131 1.17 7.83 13.59
N ILE A 132 1.23 7.52 12.29
CA ILE A 132 1.99 6.38 11.75
C ILE A 132 3.48 6.51 12.07
N GLY A 133 4.09 7.63 11.67
CA GLY A 133 5.52 7.90 11.90
C GLY A 133 5.90 7.85 13.38
N PRO A 134 5.23 8.61 14.26
CA PRO A 134 5.49 8.54 15.70
C PRO A 134 5.32 7.15 16.31
N CYS A 135 4.38 6.33 15.83
CA CYS A 135 4.20 4.96 16.29
C CYS A 135 5.37 4.06 15.89
N TYR A 136 5.85 4.15 14.63
CA TYR A 136 7.07 3.43 14.20
C TYR A 136 8.33 3.92 14.93
N ALA A 137 8.43 5.21 15.24
CA ALA A 137 9.51 5.75 16.07
C ALA A 137 9.51 5.12 17.47
N ASP A 138 8.35 5.01 18.11
CA ASP A 138 8.22 4.34 19.41
C ASP A 138 8.55 2.85 19.35
N LYS A 139 8.15 2.17 18.28
CA LYS A 139 8.52 0.77 18.03
C LYS A 139 10.06 0.62 17.99
N ALA A 140 10.76 1.46 17.22
CA ALA A 140 12.21 1.45 17.09
C ALA A 140 12.91 1.84 18.41
N ALA A 141 12.36 2.80 19.16
CA ALA A 141 12.83 3.22 20.47
C ALA A 141 12.53 2.19 21.59
N ARG A 142 11.74 1.15 21.31
CA ARG A 142 11.28 0.12 22.26
C ARG A 142 10.39 0.69 23.37
N LEU A 143 9.66 1.75 23.05
CA LEU A 143 8.62 2.37 23.89
C LEU A 143 7.22 2.01 23.41
N GLY A 144 7.11 1.32 22.26
CA GLY A 144 5.83 0.99 21.64
C GLY A 144 5.00 0.03 22.48
N ILE A 145 3.69 0.27 22.46
CA ILE A 145 2.68 -0.56 23.11
C ILE A 145 2.17 -1.55 22.07
N ARG A 146 2.02 -2.82 22.44
CA ARG A 146 1.57 -3.89 21.55
C ARG A 146 0.10 -4.23 21.78
N VAL A 147 -0.53 -4.88 20.79
CA VAL A 147 -1.93 -5.30 20.85
C VAL A 147 -2.20 -6.19 22.06
N GLN A 148 -1.31 -7.12 22.41
CA GLN A 148 -1.46 -7.97 23.58
C GLN A 148 -1.52 -7.20 24.92
N ASP A 149 -0.93 -6.00 24.97
CA ASP A 149 -0.91 -5.18 26.20
C ASP A 149 -2.30 -4.63 26.55
N LEU A 150 -3.22 -4.61 25.57
CA LEU A 150 -4.62 -4.22 25.79
C LEU A 150 -5.36 -5.17 26.75
N LEU A 151 -4.88 -6.40 26.90
CA LEU A 151 -5.52 -7.45 27.71
C LEU A 151 -5.12 -7.40 29.20
N ASP A 152 -4.18 -6.51 29.56
CA ASP A 152 -3.75 -6.32 30.96
C ASP A 152 -3.68 -4.81 31.25
N GLU A 153 -4.71 -4.30 31.96
CA GLU A 153 -4.84 -2.89 32.29
C GLU A 153 -3.63 -2.33 33.07
N LYS A 154 -3.06 -3.12 33.97
CA LYS A 154 -1.91 -2.70 34.78
C LYS A 154 -0.67 -2.52 33.91
N ILE A 155 -0.39 -3.50 33.03
CA ILE A 155 0.72 -3.43 32.08
C ILE A 155 0.49 -2.29 31.09
N LEU A 156 -0.70 -2.17 30.53
CA LEU A 156 -1.07 -1.11 29.62
C LEU A 156 -0.81 0.27 30.21
N ARG A 157 -1.31 0.52 31.43
CA ARG A 157 -1.12 1.78 32.15
C ARG A 157 0.35 2.12 32.39
N GLN A 158 1.14 1.12 32.80
CA GLN A 158 2.58 1.29 33.02
C GLN A 158 3.31 1.65 31.71
N LYS A 159 2.98 1.00 30.60
CA LYS A 159 3.59 1.26 29.30
C LYS A 159 3.17 2.61 28.74
N ILE A 160 1.90 3.01 28.87
CA ILE A 160 1.44 4.35 28.48
C ILE A 160 2.23 5.42 29.24
N TYR A 161 2.36 5.28 30.58
CA TYR A 161 3.14 6.22 31.39
C TYR A 161 4.59 6.31 30.91
N ALA A 162 5.26 5.17 30.72
CA ALA A 162 6.64 5.11 30.27
C ALA A 162 6.84 5.70 28.85
N ALA A 163 5.87 5.50 27.95
CA ALA A 163 5.91 6.03 26.61
C ALA A 163 5.65 7.55 26.56
N LEU A 164 4.82 8.09 27.45
CA LEU A 164 4.52 9.51 27.54
C LEU A 164 5.66 10.34 28.14
N GLU A 165 6.41 9.77 29.10
CA GLU A 165 7.42 10.51 29.87
C GLU A 165 8.44 11.22 28.97
N PRO A 166 9.12 10.56 28.01
CA PRO A 166 10.10 11.23 27.13
C PRO A 166 9.45 12.23 26.15
N LYS A 167 8.15 12.20 25.98
CA LYS A 167 7.38 13.03 25.03
C LYS A 167 6.79 14.29 25.66
N ARG A 168 6.86 14.46 26.98
CA ARG A 168 6.23 15.58 27.71
C ARG A 168 6.57 16.94 27.12
N GLN A 169 7.83 17.15 26.75
CA GLN A 169 8.27 18.41 26.15
C GLN A 169 7.61 18.68 24.80
N SER A 170 7.57 17.68 23.92
CA SER A 170 6.96 17.78 22.59
C SER A 170 5.43 17.90 22.65
N LEU A 171 4.80 17.31 23.67
CA LEU A 171 3.36 17.37 23.91
C LEU A 171 2.92 18.57 24.75
N ARG A 172 3.85 19.43 25.22
CA ARG A 172 3.53 20.62 26.04
C ARG A 172 2.45 21.52 25.42
N PRO A 173 2.40 21.77 24.10
CA PRO A 173 1.33 22.54 23.49
C PRO A 173 -0.06 21.94 23.67
N PHE A 174 -0.14 20.64 23.90
CA PHE A 174 -1.38 19.85 24.06
C PHE A 174 -1.59 19.39 25.52
N ALA A 175 -0.86 19.94 26.50
CA ALA A 175 -0.88 19.46 27.89
C ALA A 175 -2.26 19.49 28.57
N LYS A 176 -3.21 20.28 28.03
CA LYS A 176 -4.59 20.36 28.49
C LYS A 176 -5.57 19.53 27.67
N ASP A 177 -5.09 18.81 26.65
CA ASP A 177 -5.95 17.98 25.83
C ASP A 177 -6.40 16.75 26.64
N PRO A 178 -7.72 16.52 26.79
CA PRO A 178 -8.24 15.39 27.57
C PRO A 178 -7.74 14.03 27.05
N VAL A 179 -7.37 13.95 25.79
CA VAL A 179 -6.84 12.71 25.17
C VAL A 179 -5.52 12.26 25.78
N LEU A 180 -4.81 13.14 26.51
CA LEU A 180 -3.56 12.83 27.21
C LEU A 180 -3.77 12.41 28.67
N ASP A 181 -5.01 12.36 29.16
CA ASP A 181 -5.29 11.83 30.48
C ASP A 181 -4.96 10.34 30.57
N LEU A 182 -4.04 9.99 31.46
CA LEU A 182 -3.53 8.61 31.58
C LEU A 182 -4.63 7.62 31.98
N HIS A 183 -5.55 8.05 32.86
CA HIS A 183 -6.61 7.17 33.35
C HIS A 183 -7.64 6.91 32.26
N ALA A 184 -8.17 7.98 31.65
CA ALA A 184 -9.12 7.88 30.55
C ALA A 184 -8.56 7.09 29.36
N MET A 185 -7.29 7.34 28.99
CA MET A 185 -6.63 6.59 27.93
C MET A 185 -6.50 5.10 28.25
N THR A 186 -6.18 4.77 29.52
CA THR A 186 -6.08 3.37 29.94
C THR A 186 -7.44 2.68 29.89
N GLU A 187 -8.49 3.29 30.41
CA GLU A 187 -9.86 2.75 30.38
C GLU A 187 -10.38 2.56 28.95
N ASP A 188 -10.23 3.58 28.09
CA ASP A 188 -10.64 3.51 26.68
C ASP A 188 -9.97 2.34 25.95
N TYR A 189 -8.64 2.22 26.10
CA TYR A 189 -7.87 1.21 25.39
C TYR A 189 -8.07 -0.20 25.97
N THR A 190 -8.29 -0.34 27.28
CA THR A 190 -8.70 -1.62 27.88
C THR A 190 -10.07 -2.05 27.34
N SER A 191 -11.04 -1.12 27.27
CA SER A 191 -12.36 -1.41 26.69
C SER A 191 -12.27 -1.87 25.23
N LEU A 192 -11.42 -1.20 24.42
CA LEU A 192 -11.13 -1.64 23.05
C LEU A 192 -10.45 -3.01 23.02
N GLY A 193 -9.57 -3.30 24.00
CA GLY A 193 -8.91 -4.60 24.17
C GLY A 193 -9.91 -5.73 24.30
N HIS A 194 -10.90 -5.61 25.18
CA HIS A 194 -11.97 -6.60 25.36
C HIS A 194 -12.78 -6.84 24.08
N ARG A 195 -12.99 -5.80 23.26
CA ARG A 195 -13.68 -5.95 21.97
C ARG A 195 -12.82 -6.65 20.93
N LEU A 196 -11.51 -6.47 20.97
CA LEU A 196 -10.56 -7.03 20.02
C LEU A 196 -10.02 -8.39 20.43
N GLU A 197 -10.17 -8.80 21.70
CA GLU A 197 -9.67 -10.07 22.24
C GLU A 197 -9.97 -11.29 21.36
N PRO A 198 -11.19 -11.49 20.80
CA PRO A 198 -11.48 -12.64 19.96
C PRO A 198 -10.69 -12.71 18.65
N PHE A 199 -10.07 -11.60 18.25
CA PHE A 199 -9.29 -11.49 17.02
C PHE A 199 -7.79 -11.57 17.27
N ILE A 200 -7.31 -11.40 18.53
CA ILE A 200 -5.88 -11.39 18.85
C ILE A 200 -5.32 -12.81 18.72
N ALA A 201 -4.23 -12.94 17.96
CA ALA A 201 -3.64 -14.24 17.67
C ALA A 201 -2.13 -14.17 17.44
N ASP A 202 -1.49 -15.34 17.46
CA ASP A 202 -0.14 -15.57 16.93
C ASP A 202 -0.22 -15.72 15.41
N THR A 203 -0.13 -14.60 14.69
CA THR A 203 -0.29 -14.57 13.23
C THR A 203 0.86 -15.26 12.48
N PRO A 204 2.14 -15.21 12.89
CA PRO A 204 3.17 -16.04 12.30
C PRO A 204 2.82 -17.53 12.30
N ARG A 205 2.35 -18.06 13.41
CA ARG A 205 1.96 -19.46 13.52
C ARG A 205 0.83 -19.83 12.54
N LEU A 206 -0.15 -18.95 12.37
CA LEU A 206 -1.23 -19.16 11.39
C LEU A 206 -0.71 -19.23 9.94
N VAL A 207 0.26 -18.39 9.62
CA VAL A 207 0.89 -18.41 8.29
C VAL A 207 1.71 -19.68 8.11
N TRP A 208 2.54 -20.09 9.08
CA TRP A 208 3.32 -21.33 9.00
C TRP A 208 2.43 -22.56 8.84
N ASP A 209 1.35 -22.66 9.62
CA ASP A 209 0.40 -23.78 9.54
C ASP A 209 -0.30 -23.84 8.15
N ALA A 210 -0.46 -22.71 7.46
CA ALA A 210 -0.98 -22.68 6.10
C ALA A 210 0.09 -23.13 5.09
N LEU A 211 1.31 -22.61 5.17
CA LEU A 211 2.43 -22.97 4.31
C LEU A 211 2.80 -24.45 4.43
N ASP A 212 2.85 -25.00 5.65
CA ASP A 212 3.12 -26.41 5.90
C ASP A 212 2.07 -27.36 5.29
N ARG A 213 0.89 -26.83 4.96
CA ARG A 213 -0.19 -27.55 4.28
C ARG A 213 -0.28 -27.21 2.79
N ASP A 214 0.73 -26.56 2.23
CA ASP A 214 0.78 -26.11 0.83
C ASP A 214 -0.41 -25.21 0.44
N ARG A 215 -0.85 -24.34 1.37
CA ARG A 215 -1.96 -23.41 1.17
C ARG A 215 -1.44 -22.06 0.69
N LEU A 216 -2.19 -21.44 -0.24
CA LEU A 216 -1.82 -20.14 -0.78
C LEU A 216 -1.95 -19.03 0.28
N VAL A 217 -0.83 -18.37 0.54
CA VAL A 217 -0.71 -17.19 1.41
C VAL A 217 -0.42 -15.96 0.55
N ILE A 218 -1.24 -14.92 0.70
CA ILE A 218 -0.99 -13.61 0.09
C ILE A 218 -0.42 -12.66 1.14
N TYR A 219 0.75 -12.09 0.86
CA TYR A 219 1.34 -10.98 1.62
C TYR A 219 0.92 -9.66 0.99
N GLU A 220 -0.10 -9.02 1.57
CA GLU A 220 -0.69 -7.79 1.05
C GLU A 220 0.10 -6.57 1.52
N GLY A 221 0.76 -5.88 0.58
CA GLY A 221 1.47 -4.63 0.81
C GLY A 221 0.55 -3.41 0.82
N ALA A 222 0.99 -2.37 1.51
CA ALA A 222 0.39 -1.04 1.48
C ALA A 222 1.41 -0.03 0.95
N GLN A 223 0.96 1.15 0.53
CA GLN A 223 1.78 2.19 -0.11
C GLN A 223 2.50 1.67 -1.38
N GLY A 224 3.68 2.18 -1.70
CA GLY A 224 4.46 1.76 -2.87
C GLY A 224 5.95 1.83 -2.62
N THR A 225 6.73 1.14 -3.43
CA THR A 225 8.18 0.99 -3.29
C THR A 225 8.93 2.32 -3.16
N LEU A 226 8.52 3.34 -3.93
CA LEU A 226 9.19 4.65 -3.90
C LEU A 226 8.80 5.50 -2.68
N LEU A 227 7.91 4.98 -1.82
CA LEU A 227 7.60 5.52 -0.49
C LEU A 227 8.29 4.73 0.64
N ASP A 228 9.18 3.79 0.33
CA ASP A 228 9.93 3.03 1.33
C ASP A 228 10.87 3.95 2.14
N ILE A 229 10.95 3.72 3.46
CA ILE A 229 11.73 4.59 4.36
C ILE A 229 13.23 4.54 4.06
N ASP A 230 13.73 3.39 3.58
CA ASP A 230 15.16 3.19 3.30
C ASP A 230 15.50 3.42 1.83
N HIS A 231 14.60 3.03 0.92
CA HIS A 231 14.84 2.95 -0.53
C HIS A 231 14.02 3.94 -1.35
N GLY A 232 13.05 4.62 -0.74
CA GLY A 232 12.20 5.58 -1.41
C GLY A 232 12.79 6.99 -1.51
N THR A 233 11.95 7.92 -1.90
CA THR A 233 12.30 9.33 -2.09
C THR A 233 12.34 10.10 -0.77
N TYR A 234 13.17 9.66 0.19
CA TYR A 234 13.34 10.25 1.52
C TYR A 234 13.63 11.76 1.43
N PRO A 235 13.06 12.66 2.27
CA PRO A 235 12.15 12.34 3.39
C PRO A 235 10.66 12.19 3.02
N PHE A 236 10.30 12.28 1.75
CA PHE A 236 8.92 12.23 1.26
C PHE A 236 8.48 10.77 1.07
N VAL A 237 8.44 10.02 2.17
CA VAL A 237 8.19 8.58 2.24
C VAL A 237 7.22 8.24 3.37
N THR A 238 6.75 6.98 3.44
CA THR A 238 6.09 6.44 4.63
C THR A 238 7.14 6.01 5.67
N SER A 239 6.73 5.81 6.91
CA SER A 239 7.63 5.39 8.00
C SER A 239 7.76 3.87 8.10
N SER A 240 7.41 3.13 7.07
CA SER A 240 7.52 1.68 6.98
C SER A 240 8.23 1.25 5.70
N ASN A 241 8.48 -0.05 5.56
CA ASN A 241 9.06 -0.64 4.37
C ASN A 241 7.98 -1.34 3.52
N PRO A 242 7.46 -0.71 2.45
CA PRO A 242 6.51 -1.33 1.51
C PRO A 242 7.11 -2.36 0.56
N VAL A 243 8.43 -2.55 0.58
CA VAL A 243 9.12 -3.53 -0.27
C VAL A 243 8.82 -4.98 0.12
N ALA A 244 8.88 -5.90 -0.84
CA ALA A 244 8.54 -7.31 -0.63
C ALA A 244 9.36 -7.98 0.49
N GLY A 245 10.64 -7.64 0.62
CA GLY A 245 11.51 -8.15 1.70
C GLY A 245 10.99 -7.88 3.10
N ALA A 246 10.20 -6.83 3.29
CA ALA A 246 9.58 -6.52 4.59
C ALA A 246 8.45 -7.48 4.97
N ALA A 247 7.89 -8.24 4.03
CA ALA A 247 6.90 -9.27 4.32
C ALA A 247 7.47 -10.35 5.25
N CYS A 248 8.75 -10.69 5.11
CA CYS A 248 9.42 -11.64 6.00
C CYS A 248 9.33 -11.21 7.47
N VAL A 249 9.68 -9.96 7.77
CA VAL A 249 9.66 -9.42 9.14
C VAL A 249 8.22 -9.14 9.59
N GLY A 250 7.41 -8.58 8.70
CA GLY A 250 6.06 -8.12 9.03
C GLY A 250 5.04 -9.22 9.21
N ALA A 251 5.17 -10.33 8.48
CA ALA A 251 4.33 -11.52 8.62
C ALA A 251 4.97 -12.61 9.50
N GLY A 252 6.29 -12.53 9.73
CA GLY A 252 7.03 -13.49 10.55
C GLY A 252 7.35 -14.79 9.82
N VAL A 253 7.77 -14.68 8.55
CA VAL A 253 8.11 -15.82 7.68
C VAL A 253 9.56 -15.73 7.18
N GLY A 254 10.10 -16.82 6.70
CA GLY A 254 11.42 -16.84 6.07
C GLY A 254 11.39 -16.31 4.63
N PRO A 255 12.55 -15.90 4.07
CA PRO A 255 12.60 -15.42 2.68
C PRO A 255 12.17 -16.48 1.64
N LYS A 256 12.31 -17.76 1.97
CA LYS A 256 11.93 -18.87 1.09
C LYS A 256 10.44 -19.17 1.06
N ASP A 257 9.68 -18.52 1.96
CA ASP A 257 8.23 -18.65 2.05
C ASP A 257 7.50 -17.63 1.14
N ILE A 258 8.28 -16.87 0.34
CA ILE A 258 7.78 -15.95 -0.68
C ILE A 258 8.28 -16.50 -2.02
N ASP A 259 7.39 -17.19 -2.75
CA ASP A 259 7.74 -17.82 -4.04
C ASP A 259 7.61 -16.83 -5.19
N ASP A 260 6.60 -15.96 -5.12
CA ASP A 260 6.29 -14.97 -6.14
C ASP A 260 6.12 -13.58 -5.55
N VAL A 261 6.51 -12.58 -6.33
CA VAL A 261 6.34 -11.17 -5.97
C VAL A 261 5.73 -10.43 -7.15
N TRP A 262 4.49 -9.96 -6.98
CA TRP A 262 3.84 -9.15 -7.99
C TRP A 262 3.92 -7.66 -7.65
N GLY A 263 4.47 -6.90 -8.59
CA GLY A 263 4.47 -5.44 -8.56
C GLY A 263 3.21 -4.89 -9.21
N VAL A 264 2.44 -4.10 -8.48
CA VAL A 264 1.31 -3.39 -9.06
C VAL A 264 1.76 -2.00 -9.48
N ALA A 265 1.55 -1.66 -10.75
CA ALA A 265 1.82 -0.36 -11.32
C ALA A 265 0.59 0.16 -12.10
N LYS A 266 0.38 1.45 -12.15
CA LYS A 266 -0.57 2.06 -13.10
C LYS A 266 0.08 2.18 -14.47
N ALA A 267 -0.72 2.19 -15.52
CA ALA A 267 -0.26 2.53 -16.86
C ALA A 267 0.25 3.99 -16.98
N TYR A 268 0.15 4.77 -15.96
CA TYR A 268 0.73 6.11 -15.77
C TYR A 268 1.20 6.24 -14.31
N THR A 269 1.73 7.38 -13.92
CA THR A 269 2.22 7.54 -12.54
C THR A 269 1.39 8.54 -11.77
N THR A 270 1.17 8.29 -10.48
CA THR A 270 0.56 9.27 -9.58
C THR A 270 1.34 9.39 -8.28
N ARG A 271 1.29 10.58 -7.68
CA ARG A 271 1.89 10.83 -6.38
C ARG A 271 1.00 11.70 -5.51
N VAL A 272 0.92 11.38 -4.22
CA VAL A 272 0.26 12.22 -3.20
C VAL A 272 1.33 12.96 -2.40
N GLY A 273 1.08 14.24 -2.08
CA GLY A 273 1.97 15.04 -1.25
C GLY A 273 3.19 15.59 -1.98
N ALA A 274 4.15 16.05 -1.19
CA ALA A 274 5.38 16.66 -1.69
C ALA A 274 6.41 15.61 -2.16
N GLY A 275 7.53 16.07 -2.67
CA GLY A 275 8.64 15.26 -3.13
C GLY A 275 8.81 15.21 -4.64
N PRO A 276 9.92 14.61 -5.12
CA PRO A 276 10.25 14.57 -6.53
C PRO A 276 9.27 13.70 -7.32
N PHE A 277 8.97 14.16 -8.56
CA PHE A 277 8.13 13.44 -9.49
C PHE A 277 8.63 13.73 -10.91
N PRO A 278 9.62 12.98 -11.42
CA PRO A 278 10.31 13.31 -12.67
C PRO A 278 9.43 13.38 -13.90
N THR A 279 8.32 12.65 -13.92
CA THR A 279 7.39 12.57 -15.06
C THR A 279 6.08 13.34 -14.83
N GLU A 280 6.04 14.23 -13.83
CA GLU A 280 4.84 15.01 -13.52
C GLU A 280 4.37 15.86 -14.68
N LEU A 281 3.05 15.88 -14.88
CA LEU A 281 2.35 16.73 -15.86
C LEU A 281 1.56 17.80 -15.09
N ASP A 282 2.08 19.02 -15.10
CA ASP A 282 1.39 20.20 -14.54
C ASP A 282 0.75 21.00 -15.69
N ASP A 283 -0.12 20.34 -16.45
CA ASP A 283 -0.75 20.81 -17.65
C ASP A 283 -2.16 20.20 -17.85
N PRO A 284 -2.93 20.57 -18.89
CA PRO A 284 -4.27 20.01 -19.16
C PRO A 284 -4.30 18.49 -19.33
N LEU A 285 -3.20 17.86 -19.74
CA LEU A 285 -3.12 16.40 -19.85
C LEU A 285 -3.04 15.75 -18.46
N GLY A 286 -2.27 16.31 -17.55
CA GLY A 286 -2.24 15.89 -16.14
C GLY A 286 -3.61 15.99 -15.47
N ASP A 287 -4.37 17.05 -15.77
CA ASP A 287 -5.75 17.21 -15.30
C ASP A 287 -6.68 16.16 -15.90
N ARG A 288 -6.56 15.89 -17.21
CA ARG A 288 -7.31 14.83 -17.89
C ARG A 288 -7.06 13.46 -17.25
N LEU A 289 -5.79 13.09 -16.99
CA LEU A 289 -5.44 11.84 -16.31
C LEU A 289 -6.05 11.77 -14.91
N ARG A 290 -6.06 12.89 -14.17
CA ARG A 290 -6.63 12.98 -12.84
C ARG A 290 -8.14 12.74 -12.84
N GLU A 291 -8.85 13.38 -13.75
CA GLU A 291 -10.31 13.25 -13.86
C GLU A 291 -10.71 11.87 -14.37
N ALA A 292 -10.15 11.42 -15.51
CA ALA A 292 -10.45 10.12 -16.10
C ALA A 292 -10.08 8.95 -15.16
N GLY A 293 -8.96 9.08 -14.47
CA GLY A 293 -8.49 8.09 -13.49
C GLY A 293 -9.18 8.19 -12.14
N GLY A 294 -9.97 9.23 -11.85
CA GLY A 294 -10.52 9.46 -10.51
C GLY A 294 -9.43 9.60 -9.46
N GLU A 295 -8.35 10.33 -9.79
CA GLU A 295 -7.13 10.40 -8.98
C GLU A 295 -7.29 11.40 -7.84
N PHE A 296 -8.11 11.00 -6.86
CA PHE A 296 -8.33 11.70 -5.60
C PHE A 296 -8.07 10.76 -4.42
N GLY A 297 -7.51 11.30 -3.35
CA GLY A 297 -7.19 10.51 -2.16
C GLY A 297 -8.45 9.93 -1.50
N THR A 298 -8.49 8.61 -1.33
CA THR A 298 -9.64 7.89 -0.75
C THR A 298 -10.05 8.41 0.63
N THR A 299 -9.06 8.85 1.41
CA THR A 299 -9.24 9.31 2.80
C THR A 299 -9.39 10.82 2.90
N THR A 300 -8.64 11.58 2.10
CA THR A 300 -8.53 13.04 2.25
C THR A 300 -9.22 13.81 1.13
N GLY A 301 -9.64 13.15 0.05
CA GLY A 301 -10.16 13.79 -1.14
C GLY A 301 -9.15 14.68 -1.88
N ARG A 302 -7.88 14.73 -1.46
CA ARG A 302 -6.86 15.56 -2.10
C ARG A 302 -6.61 15.09 -3.53
N PRO A 303 -6.48 16.00 -4.52
CA PRO A 303 -6.07 15.63 -5.86
C PRO A 303 -4.67 15.02 -5.84
N ARG A 304 -4.47 13.97 -6.62
CA ARG A 304 -3.16 13.37 -6.86
C ARG A 304 -2.47 14.11 -8.00
N ARG A 305 -1.17 14.28 -7.89
CA ARG A 305 -0.30 14.68 -8.99
C ARG A 305 -0.24 13.52 -9.97
N CYS A 306 -0.36 13.80 -11.27
CA CYS A 306 -0.35 12.79 -12.33
C CYS A 306 0.81 13.03 -13.28
N GLY A 307 1.29 12.00 -13.93
CA GLY A 307 2.37 12.07 -14.88
C GLY A 307 2.48 10.81 -15.73
N TRP A 308 3.34 10.84 -16.73
CA TRP A 308 3.61 9.68 -17.56
C TRP A 308 4.20 8.51 -16.76
N ILE A 309 4.08 7.30 -17.28
CA ILE A 309 4.72 6.14 -16.67
C ILE A 309 6.22 6.34 -16.61
N ASP A 310 6.81 6.06 -15.45
CA ASP A 310 8.23 6.18 -15.18
C ASP A 310 8.87 4.79 -15.17
N LEU A 311 9.42 4.37 -16.30
CA LEU A 311 9.99 3.04 -16.44
C LEU A 311 11.35 2.92 -15.74
N VAL A 312 12.09 4.02 -15.56
CA VAL A 312 13.34 4.02 -14.79
C VAL A 312 13.04 3.69 -13.32
N ALA A 313 12.05 4.37 -12.76
CA ALA A 313 11.59 4.12 -11.40
C ALA A 313 10.95 2.73 -11.26
N LEU A 314 10.19 2.27 -12.27
CA LEU A 314 9.56 0.94 -12.26
C LEU A 314 10.60 -0.17 -12.33
N ARG A 315 11.64 -0.04 -13.15
CA ARG A 315 12.76 -0.99 -13.22
C ARG A 315 13.55 -1.06 -11.92
N TYR A 316 13.78 0.10 -11.27
CA TYR A 316 14.35 0.14 -9.93
C TYR A 316 13.47 -0.61 -8.91
N ALA A 317 12.17 -0.36 -8.92
CA ALA A 317 11.22 -1.07 -8.05
C ALA A 317 11.20 -2.57 -8.33
N ALA A 318 11.25 -2.98 -9.60
CA ALA A 318 11.30 -4.39 -9.99
C ALA A 318 12.55 -5.09 -9.42
N ARG A 319 13.70 -4.46 -9.55
CA ARG A 319 14.98 -5.00 -9.03
C ARG A 319 14.96 -5.10 -7.51
N LEU A 320 14.51 -4.05 -6.82
CA LEU A 320 14.51 -3.97 -5.36
C LEU A 320 13.58 -5.02 -4.72
N ASN A 321 12.43 -5.27 -5.34
CA ASN A 321 11.46 -6.23 -4.85
C ASN A 321 11.70 -7.66 -5.36
N GLY A 322 12.54 -7.85 -6.37
CA GLY A 322 12.68 -9.14 -7.06
C GLY A 322 11.36 -9.56 -7.72
N LEU A 323 10.73 -8.65 -8.48
CA LEU A 323 9.43 -8.91 -9.07
C LEU A 323 9.49 -10.10 -10.04
N THR A 324 8.50 -11.00 -9.91
CA THR A 324 8.26 -12.12 -10.82
C THR A 324 7.13 -11.84 -11.80
N GLY A 325 6.30 -10.81 -11.52
CA GLY A 325 5.20 -10.38 -12.37
C GLY A 325 4.81 -8.93 -12.14
N LEU A 326 4.28 -8.29 -13.19
CA LEU A 326 3.70 -6.93 -13.16
C LEU A 326 2.19 -7.00 -13.36
N ALA A 327 1.44 -6.37 -12.47
CA ALA A 327 0.02 -6.10 -12.66
C ALA A 327 -0.14 -4.63 -13.07
N ILE A 328 -0.46 -4.38 -14.32
CA ILE A 328 -0.67 -3.02 -14.86
C ILE A 328 -2.13 -2.64 -14.72
N THR A 329 -2.42 -1.61 -13.97
CA THR A 329 -3.78 -1.13 -13.71
C THR A 329 -4.10 0.13 -14.50
N LYS A 330 -5.41 0.40 -14.70
CA LYS A 330 -5.90 1.66 -15.30
C LYS A 330 -5.40 1.91 -16.72
N LEU A 331 -5.23 0.87 -17.53
CA LEU A 331 -4.88 1.02 -18.94
C LEU A 331 -5.97 1.77 -19.72
N ASP A 332 -7.23 1.58 -19.35
CA ASP A 332 -8.42 2.27 -19.87
C ASP A 332 -8.35 3.80 -19.78
N VAL A 333 -7.64 4.33 -18.78
CA VAL A 333 -7.51 5.79 -18.58
C VAL A 333 -6.71 6.47 -19.70
N LEU A 334 -5.85 5.73 -20.38
CA LEU A 334 -5.04 6.24 -21.49
C LEU A 334 -5.79 6.29 -22.84
N THR A 335 -7.00 5.73 -22.93
CA THR A 335 -7.82 5.75 -24.14
C THR A 335 -8.02 7.18 -24.67
N GLY A 336 -7.79 7.37 -25.96
CA GLY A 336 -7.90 8.67 -26.65
C GLY A 336 -6.76 9.65 -26.37
N ILE A 337 -5.64 9.18 -25.84
CA ILE A 337 -4.39 9.95 -25.71
C ILE A 337 -3.40 9.44 -26.75
N ASP A 338 -2.91 10.34 -27.61
CA ASP A 338 -1.97 10.04 -28.69
C ASP A 338 -1.06 11.27 -28.95
N PRO A 339 0.28 11.14 -28.94
CA PRO A 339 1.03 9.95 -28.56
C PRO A 339 1.06 9.70 -27.05
N LEU A 340 1.35 8.44 -26.66
CA LEU A 340 1.68 8.06 -25.28
C LEU A 340 3.18 8.19 -25.06
N GLN A 341 3.58 8.70 -23.90
CA GLN A 341 4.99 8.88 -23.55
C GLN A 341 5.39 7.99 -22.37
N LEU A 342 6.54 7.32 -22.48
CA LEU A 342 7.11 6.45 -21.46
C LEU A 342 8.52 6.96 -21.12
N ALA A 343 8.77 7.29 -19.85
CA ALA A 343 10.08 7.76 -19.43
C ALA A 343 11.08 6.58 -19.34
N VAL A 344 12.17 6.70 -20.10
CA VAL A 344 13.19 5.63 -20.27
C VAL A 344 14.56 6.01 -19.73
N ARG A 345 14.78 7.29 -19.44
CA ARG A 345 16.03 7.86 -18.96
C ARG A 345 15.77 9.17 -18.25
N TYR A 346 16.73 9.63 -17.44
CA TYR A 346 16.69 10.99 -16.89
C TYR A 346 17.89 11.82 -17.33
N HIS A 347 17.66 13.10 -17.55
CA HIS A 347 18.69 14.13 -17.64
C HIS A 347 18.77 14.89 -16.33
N GLY A 348 19.99 15.03 -15.82
CA GLY A 348 20.28 15.79 -14.62
C GLY A 348 20.95 17.12 -14.92
N PRO A 349 21.31 17.88 -13.87
CA PRO A 349 22.12 19.09 -13.99
C PRO A 349 23.45 18.81 -14.69
N GLU A 350 23.99 19.84 -15.34
CA GLU A 350 25.32 19.81 -15.99
C GLU A 350 25.45 18.76 -17.11
N GLY A 351 24.34 18.31 -17.69
CA GLY A 351 24.34 17.34 -18.79
C GLY A 351 24.51 15.89 -18.32
N ALA A 352 24.39 15.62 -17.00
CA ALA A 352 24.39 14.26 -16.49
C ALA A 352 23.22 13.46 -17.05
N SER A 353 23.44 12.19 -17.38
CA SER A 353 22.41 11.27 -17.86
C SER A 353 22.34 10.06 -16.95
N PHE A 354 21.12 9.59 -16.64
CA PHE A 354 20.87 8.45 -15.74
C PHE A 354 19.96 7.45 -16.40
N ASP A 355 20.47 6.29 -16.71
CA ASP A 355 19.69 5.14 -17.15
C ASP A 355 19.05 4.40 -15.96
N GLU A 356 19.55 4.65 -14.75
CA GLU A 356 19.08 4.06 -13.49
C GLU A 356 18.53 5.13 -12.55
N PHE A 357 17.63 4.71 -11.63
CA PHE A 357 17.05 5.62 -10.65
C PHE A 357 18.14 6.19 -9.72
N PRO A 358 18.33 7.53 -9.69
CA PRO A 358 19.40 8.12 -8.90
C PRO A 358 19.21 7.93 -7.39
N TYR A 359 20.23 7.45 -6.71
CA TYR A 359 20.16 7.24 -5.25
C TYR A 359 20.11 8.55 -4.44
N HIS A 360 20.57 9.66 -5.01
CA HIS A 360 20.69 10.92 -4.27
C HIS A 360 19.48 11.83 -4.52
N GLN A 361 18.75 12.16 -3.45
CA GLN A 361 17.52 12.93 -3.52
C GLN A 361 17.64 14.29 -4.20
N SER A 362 18.75 15.01 -4.00
CA SER A 362 18.97 16.30 -4.66
C SER A 362 19.11 16.19 -6.18
N ILE A 363 19.45 15.00 -6.67
CA ILE A 363 19.46 14.69 -8.11
C ILE A 363 18.04 14.42 -8.58
N VAL A 364 17.30 13.52 -7.91
CA VAL A 364 15.92 13.15 -8.28
C VAL A 364 14.99 14.36 -8.34
N HIS A 365 15.23 15.39 -7.51
CA HIS A 365 14.47 16.65 -7.55
C HIS A 365 14.76 17.55 -8.76
N LYS A 366 15.86 17.29 -9.49
CA LYS A 366 16.34 18.17 -10.55
C LYS A 366 16.40 17.49 -11.92
N VAL A 367 16.10 16.21 -11.98
CA VAL A 367 16.11 15.50 -13.26
C VAL A 367 14.84 15.82 -14.05
N ALA A 368 14.98 15.79 -15.37
CA ALA A 368 13.89 15.74 -16.34
C ALA A 368 13.91 14.37 -17.03
N ALA A 369 12.76 13.85 -17.37
CA ALA A 369 12.65 12.57 -18.04
C ALA A 369 12.83 12.70 -19.56
N ASP A 370 13.51 11.72 -20.17
CA ASP A 370 13.48 11.46 -21.59
C ASP A 370 12.40 10.42 -21.89
N TYR A 371 11.68 10.63 -22.96
CA TYR A 371 10.55 9.82 -23.33
C TYR A 371 10.73 9.10 -24.65
N VAL A 372 10.23 7.88 -24.72
CA VAL A 372 9.86 7.20 -25.96
C VAL A 372 8.37 7.45 -26.19
N GLU A 373 8.02 7.75 -27.43
CA GLU A 373 6.64 7.94 -27.85
C GLU A 373 6.13 6.67 -28.52
N LEU A 374 4.94 6.23 -28.13
CA LEU A 374 4.20 5.13 -28.76
C LEU A 374 2.83 5.64 -29.21
N PRO A 375 2.25 5.05 -30.28
CA PRO A 375 0.89 5.36 -30.69
C PRO A 375 -0.12 5.05 -29.58
N GLY A 376 -1.13 5.90 -29.47
CA GLY A 376 -2.28 5.68 -28.60
C GLY A 376 -3.38 4.87 -29.26
N TRP A 377 -4.49 4.66 -28.54
CA TRP A 377 -5.68 3.96 -29.02
C TRP A 377 -6.96 4.69 -28.60
N ASP A 378 -8.03 4.52 -29.43
CA ASP A 378 -9.36 5.11 -29.17
C ASP A 378 -10.40 4.09 -28.69
N MET A 379 -10.07 2.79 -28.74
CA MET A 379 -10.97 1.72 -28.34
C MET A 379 -11.25 1.75 -26.83
N ASP A 380 -12.53 1.67 -26.43
CA ASP A 380 -12.91 1.45 -25.02
C ASP A 380 -12.50 0.04 -24.60
N LEU A 381 -11.62 -0.05 -23.62
CA LEU A 381 -11.03 -1.32 -23.16
C LEU A 381 -11.88 -2.07 -22.12
N ARG A 382 -12.91 -1.45 -21.53
CA ARG A 382 -13.66 -2.02 -20.37
C ARG A 382 -14.34 -3.35 -20.68
N GLY A 383 -14.65 -3.60 -21.95
CA GLY A 383 -15.22 -4.88 -22.43
C GLY A 383 -14.20 -5.98 -22.71
N VAL A 384 -12.91 -5.66 -22.76
CA VAL A 384 -11.86 -6.61 -23.14
C VAL A 384 -11.61 -7.61 -22.02
N ARG A 385 -11.44 -8.89 -22.39
CA ARG A 385 -11.18 -9.99 -21.44
C ARG A 385 -9.98 -10.87 -21.83
N GLN A 386 -9.47 -10.73 -23.03
CA GLN A 386 -8.29 -11.46 -23.53
C GLN A 386 -7.25 -10.47 -24.09
N LEU A 387 -5.97 -10.78 -23.94
CA LEU A 387 -4.88 -9.94 -24.45
C LEU A 387 -4.96 -9.76 -25.99
N SER A 388 -5.44 -10.79 -26.70
CA SER A 388 -5.63 -10.74 -28.16
C SER A 388 -6.65 -9.69 -28.59
N ASP A 389 -7.60 -9.34 -27.73
CA ASP A 389 -8.69 -8.42 -28.03
C ASP A 389 -8.33 -6.95 -27.74
N LEU A 390 -7.17 -6.71 -27.12
CA LEU A 390 -6.61 -5.37 -26.98
C LEU A 390 -6.17 -4.83 -28.36
N PRO A 391 -6.31 -3.53 -28.62
CA PRO A 391 -5.72 -2.90 -29.82
C PRO A 391 -4.20 -3.15 -29.85
N SER A 392 -3.63 -3.18 -31.07
CA SER A 392 -2.20 -3.43 -31.27
C SER A 392 -1.34 -2.47 -30.47
N GLU A 393 -1.72 -1.19 -30.46
CA GLU A 393 -1.02 -0.11 -29.77
C GLU A 393 -0.98 -0.34 -28.24
N ALA A 394 -2.07 -0.83 -27.67
CA ALA A 394 -2.11 -1.17 -26.24
C ALA A 394 -1.25 -2.39 -25.93
N ARG A 395 -1.19 -3.38 -26.83
CA ARG A 395 -0.29 -4.54 -26.69
C ARG A 395 1.16 -4.11 -26.81
N ASP A 396 1.49 -3.25 -27.77
CA ASP A 396 2.85 -2.73 -27.95
C ASP A 396 3.30 -1.92 -26.73
N TYR A 397 2.38 -1.13 -26.15
CA TYR A 397 2.62 -0.40 -24.88
C TYR A 397 2.98 -1.36 -23.73
N LEU A 398 2.22 -2.43 -23.56
CA LEU A 398 2.48 -3.43 -22.52
C LEU A 398 3.78 -4.20 -22.79
N SER A 399 4.04 -4.60 -24.04
CA SER A 399 5.25 -5.29 -24.44
C SER A 399 6.49 -4.43 -24.22
N PHE A 400 6.42 -3.13 -24.51
CA PHE A 400 7.51 -2.20 -24.25
C PHE A 400 7.82 -2.11 -22.75
N ILE A 401 6.80 -2.08 -21.89
CA ILE A 401 6.98 -2.09 -20.42
C ILE A 401 7.67 -3.40 -19.99
N GLU A 402 7.21 -4.57 -20.48
CA GLU A 402 7.80 -5.88 -20.17
C GLU A 402 9.27 -5.92 -20.56
N GLU A 403 9.59 -5.52 -21.78
CA GLU A 403 10.96 -5.54 -22.31
C GLU A 403 11.89 -4.59 -21.54
N PHE A 404 11.44 -3.37 -21.27
CA PHE A 404 12.24 -2.37 -20.56
C PHE A 404 12.51 -2.75 -19.11
N VAL A 405 11.48 -3.26 -18.41
CA VAL A 405 11.58 -3.61 -16.98
C VAL A 405 12.18 -5.00 -16.78
N GLY A 406 12.04 -5.88 -17.75
CA GLY A 406 12.51 -7.28 -17.70
C GLY A 406 11.64 -8.18 -16.83
N VAL A 407 10.35 -7.84 -16.65
CA VAL A 407 9.38 -8.59 -15.83
C VAL A 407 8.07 -8.77 -16.59
N PRO A 408 7.50 -9.99 -16.67
CA PRO A 408 6.29 -10.24 -17.44
C PRO A 408 5.07 -9.55 -16.85
N VAL A 409 4.19 -9.00 -17.70
CA VAL A 409 2.87 -8.52 -17.30
C VAL A 409 1.95 -9.73 -17.08
N VAL A 410 1.49 -9.90 -15.86
CA VAL A 410 0.65 -11.03 -15.43
C VAL A 410 -0.84 -10.69 -15.43
N LEU A 411 -1.17 -9.40 -15.28
CA LEU A 411 -2.55 -8.92 -15.21
C LEU A 411 -2.62 -7.47 -15.73
N VAL A 412 -3.69 -7.16 -16.46
CA VAL A 412 -3.99 -5.81 -16.97
C VAL A 412 -5.37 -5.38 -16.52
N GLY A 413 -5.46 -4.28 -15.79
CA GLY A 413 -6.74 -3.64 -15.42
C GLY A 413 -7.21 -2.71 -16.55
N VAL A 414 -8.39 -3.02 -17.09
CA VAL A 414 -9.01 -2.33 -18.21
C VAL A 414 -10.26 -1.53 -17.83
N GLY A 415 -10.45 -1.30 -16.52
CA GLY A 415 -11.55 -0.52 -15.95
C GLY A 415 -11.58 -0.60 -14.42
N PRO A 416 -12.50 0.09 -13.74
CA PRO A 416 -12.58 0.13 -12.28
C PRO A 416 -13.18 -1.14 -11.66
N GLY A 417 -14.05 -1.85 -12.38
CA GLY A 417 -14.75 -3.03 -11.89
C GLY A 417 -13.83 -4.22 -11.66
N ARG A 418 -14.23 -5.11 -10.75
CA ARG A 418 -13.48 -6.33 -10.43
C ARG A 418 -13.22 -7.18 -11.68
N ASP A 419 -14.24 -7.36 -12.52
CA ASP A 419 -14.20 -8.21 -13.73
C ASP A 419 -13.56 -7.51 -14.94
N GLU A 420 -13.20 -6.23 -14.81
CA GLU A 420 -12.55 -5.45 -15.87
C GLU A 420 -11.04 -5.63 -15.81
N VAL A 421 -10.63 -6.89 -16.04
CA VAL A 421 -9.22 -7.33 -16.05
C VAL A 421 -8.97 -8.33 -17.16
N VAL A 422 -7.74 -8.34 -17.63
CA VAL A 422 -7.22 -9.30 -18.59
C VAL A 422 -6.05 -10.05 -17.95
N TRP A 423 -6.14 -11.37 -17.88
CA TRP A 423 -5.06 -12.22 -17.40
C TRP A 423 -4.11 -12.58 -18.54
N SER A 424 -2.79 -12.48 -18.29
CA SER A 424 -1.81 -12.98 -19.24
C SER A 424 -1.51 -14.47 -19.05
N GLY A 425 -0.88 -15.08 -20.06
CA GLY A 425 -0.48 -16.48 -20.01
C GLY A 425 0.48 -16.83 -18.86
N ALA A 426 1.26 -15.87 -18.41
CA ALA A 426 2.20 -16.03 -17.28
C ALA A 426 1.50 -16.31 -15.93
N ALA A 427 0.26 -15.85 -15.76
CA ALA A 427 -0.51 -16.06 -14.53
C ALA A 427 -1.57 -17.18 -14.64
N ARG A 428 -1.60 -17.96 -15.72
CA ARG A 428 -2.60 -19.02 -15.96
C ARG A 428 -2.67 -20.09 -14.86
N HIS A 429 -1.60 -20.32 -14.13
CA HIS A 429 -1.59 -21.24 -13.00
C HIS A 429 -2.51 -20.75 -11.86
N LEU A 430 -2.68 -19.42 -11.68
CA LEU A 430 -3.65 -18.84 -10.77
C LEU A 430 -5.06 -18.77 -11.37
N GLU A 431 -5.19 -18.70 -12.70
CA GLU A 431 -6.47 -18.74 -13.40
C GLU A 431 -7.15 -20.11 -13.32
N ARG A 432 -6.41 -21.21 -13.39
CA ARG A 432 -6.93 -22.59 -13.43
C ARG A 432 -7.45 -23.16 -12.11
N ALA A 433 -7.15 -22.53 -10.97
CA ALA A 433 -7.64 -23.01 -9.67
C ALA A 433 -9.14 -22.70 -9.41
N ALA A 434 -9.82 -22.05 -10.35
CA ALA A 434 -11.23 -21.64 -10.25
C ALA A 434 -12.18 -22.47 -11.13
N ALA A 435 -11.70 -23.60 -11.72
CA ALA A 435 -12.55 -24.52 -12.52
C ALA A 435 -12.99 -25.73 -11.71
#